data_7af755b0fa7c68a8f7496be5fd52025e
#
_entry.id   7af755b0fa7c68a8f7496be5fd52025e
#
_cell.length_a   1.000
_cell.length_b   1.000
_cell.length_c   1.000
_cell.angle_alpha   90.00
_cell.angle_beta   90.00
_cell.angle_gamma   90.00
#
_symmetry.space_group_name_H-M   'P 1'
#
loop_
_entity.id
_entity.type
_entity.pdbx_description
1 polymer ?
#
loop_
_entity_poly.entity_id
_entity_poly.type
_entity_poly.pdbx_seq_one_letter_code
_entity_poly.pdbx_strand_id
1 'polypeptide(L)'
;MDGFELAEIMRANERSRHIPIIFVTAGSADVTRRFRGYEAGAVDFIQKPIEADVLRSKANVFFDLYGQRRQIIAQRDELAGLTKALQEADRQKNRFLAVLGHELRNPIMALSGGLELLEKREGTELAREIRSGMRRSLKHVTRLVEDLLDIARIDQGKISLRKERLHLQEVLGFAMEAVRPALEEAEHALHLDVTPEPIWLDADPARITQIINNLVGNAVKYTPPGGRIDLSVGRDGSSALLQVTDNGVGIPAEQQSRIFEIFEQIEGGARATQDGLGIGLALVRQLVELHDGSIVLARSAVGEGSTFEVRLPATG
;
A
#
# COMPACT_ATOMS: atom_id res chain seq x y z
N MET A 1 -20.34 -50.45 31.36
CA MET A 1 -20.26 -49.01 31.23
C MET A 1 -21.67 -48.48 31.35
N ASP A 2 -21.94 -47.70 32.36
CA ASP A 2 -23.21 -47.01 32.51
C ASP A 2 -23.20 -45.59 31.89
N GLY A 3 -24.35 -44.90 31.89
CA GLY A 3 -24.43 -43.58 31.27
C GLY A 3 -23.59 -42.51 32.00
N PHE A 4 -23.31 -42.69 33.29
CA PHE A 4 -22.49 -41.75 34.06
C PHE A 4 -21.01 -41.92 33.70
N GLU A 5 -20.52 -43.16 33.63
CA GLU A 5 -19.16 -43.46 33.19
C GLU A 5 -18.89 -42.92 31.76
N LEU A 6 -19.88 -43.06 30.87
CA LEU A 6 -19.78 -42.49 29.52
C LEU A 6 -19.69 -40.96 29.55
N ALA A 7 -20.50 -40.28 30.35
CA ALA A 7 -20.48 -38.84 30.48
C ALA A 7 -19.14 -38.34 31.04
N GLU A 8 -18.57 -39.01 32.03
CA GLU A 8 -17.25 -38.72 32.58
C GLU A 8 -16.14 -38.82 31.50
N ILE A 9 -16.17 -39.90 30.70
CA ILE A 9 -15.23 -40.08 29.57
C ILE A 9 -15.39 -38.97 28.55
N MET A 10 -16.63 -38.59 28.19
CA MET A 10 -16.89 -37.49 27.27
C MET A 10 -16.39 -36.15 27.80
N ARG A 11 -16.49 -35.88 29.09
CA ARG A 11 -15.99 -34.65 29.73
C ARG A 11 -14.47 -34.60 29.83
N ALA A 12 -13.82 -35.74 29.98
CA ALA A 12 -12.37 -35.86 30.01
C ALA A 12 -11.72 -35.62 28.62
N ASN A 13 -12.47 -35.83 27.54
CA ASN A 13 -11.95 -35.69 26.18
C ASN A 13 -12.16 -34.26 25.65
N GLU A 14 -11.10 -33.60 25.17
CA GLU A 14 -11.15 -32.24 24.66
C GLU A 14 -12.16 -32.03 23.52
N ARG A 15 -12.37 -33.03 22.66
CA ARG A 15 -13.30 -32.94 21.52
C ARG A 15 -14.76 -33.00 21.91
N SER A 16 -15.09 -33.72 23.01
CA SER A 16 -16.47 -33.98 23.43
C SER A 16 -16.88 -33.28 24.72
N ARG A 17 -15.94 -32.72 25.50
CA ARG A 17 -16.23 -32.04 26.78
C ARG A 17 -17.27 -30.93 26.72
N HIS A 18 -17.46 -30.33 25.52
CA HIS A 18 -18.39 -29.21 25.30
C HIS A 18 -19.75 -29.63 24.74
N ILE A 19 -19.92 -30.93 24.42
CA ILE A 19 -21.18 -31.45 23.88
C ILE A 19 -22.22 -31.51 24.99
N PRO A 20 -23.41 -30.90 24.84
CA PRO A 20 -24.49 -31.05 25.84
C PRO A 20 -24.91 -32.50 25.99
N ILE A 21 -25.04 -32.97 27.21
CA ILE A 21 -25.46 -34.35 27.54
C ILE A 21 -26.81 -34.28 28.21
N ILE A 22 -27.81 -34.97 27.66
CA ILE A 22 -29.13 -35.16 28.25
C ILE A 22 -29.26 -36.62 28.67
N PHE A 23 -29.47 -36.88 29.97
CA PHE A 23 -29.74 -38.22 30.43
C PHE A 23 -31.19 -38.59 30.24
N VAL A 24 -31.42 -39.84 29.81
CA VAL A 24 -32.76 -40.46 29.75
C VAL A 24 -32.89 -41.49 30.86
N THR A 25 -33.88 -41.29 31.76
CA THR A 25 -34.05 -42.11 32.96
C THR A 25 -35.37 -42.87 32.94
N ALA A 26 -35.40 -44.07 33.51
CA ALA A 26 -36.62 -44.87 33.73
C ALA A 26 -37.19 -44.57 35.12
N GLY A 27 -38.38 -43.98 35.19
CA GLY A 27 -39.09 -43.73 36.47
C GLY A 27 -38.68 -42.44 37.21
N SER A 28 -39.28 -42.12 38.33
CA SER A 28 -38.95 -41.01 39.21
C SER A 28 -37.51 -41.19 39.69
N ALA A 29 -36.55 -40.53 39.05
CA ALA A 29 -35.17 -40.63 39.49
C ALA A 29 -35.05 -40.10 40.92
N ASP A 30 -34.50 -40.94 41.79
CA ASP A 30 -34.10 -40.56 43.14
C ASP A 30 -33.25 -39.27 43.06
N VAL A 31 -33.51 -38.33 43.95
CA VAL A 31 -32.81 -37.05 44.02
C VAL A 31 -31.31 -37.23 43.96
N THR A 32 -30.80 -38.25 44.58
CA THR A 32 -29.38 -38.65 44.62
C THR A 32 -28.83 -38.99 43.22
N ARG A 33 -29.59 -39.68 42.38
CA ARG A 33 -29.19 -40.04 41.00
C ARG A 33 -29.22 -38.81 40.05
N ARG A 34 -30.16 -37.89 40.24
CA ARG A 34 -30.18 -36.64 39.51
C ARG A 34 -28.96 -35.78 39.83
N PHE A 35 -28.63 -35.68 41.13
CA PHE A 35 -27.46 -34.92 41.57
C PHE A 35 -26.16 -35.47 40.97
N ARG A 36 -25.97 -36.78 41.01
CA ARG A 36 -24.84 -37.49 40.41
C ARG A 36 -24.73 -37.24 38.89
N GLY A 37 -25.84 -37.16 38.20
CA GLY A 37 -25.85 -36.86 36.75
C GLY A 37 -25.41 -35.43 36.44
N TYR A 38 -25.79 -34.45 37.23
CA TYR A 38 -25.30 -33.08 37.10
C TYR A 38 -23.81 -32.97 37.40
N GLU A 39 -23.33 -33.71 38.44
CA GLU A 39 -21.90 -33.80 38.73
C GLU A 39 -21.09 -34.43 37.57
N ALA A 40 -21.66 -35.45 36.90
CA ALA A 40 -21.09 -36.05 35.70
C ALA A 40 -21.17 -35.12 34.44
N GLY A 41 -21.74 -33.92 34.59
CA GLY A 41 -21.76 -32.91 33.54
C GLY A 41 -23.01 -32.98 32.64
N ALA A 42 -24.11 -33.62 33.08
CA ALA A 42 -25.39 -33.52 32.36
C ALA A 42 -25.90 -32.08 32.36
N VAL A 43 -26.50 -31.68 31.25
CA VAL A 43 -27.18 -30.39 31.13
C VAL A 43 -28.66 -30.53 31.46
N ASP A 44 -29.25 -31.72 31.23
CA ASP A 44 -30.66 -31.96 31.47
C ASP A 44 -31.01 -33.47 31.58
N PHE A 45 -32.27 -33.76 31.97
CA PHE A 45 -32.83 -35.12 32.13
C PHE A 45 -34.18 -35.21 31.42
N ILE A 46 -34.45 -36.38 30.82
CA ILE A 46 -35.75 -36.75 30.25
C ILE A 46 -36.18 -38.06 30.83
N GLN A 47 -37.44 -38.16 31.30
CA GLN A 47 -38.03 -39.36 31.86
C GLN A 47 -38.66 -40.23 30.77
N LYS A 48 -38.55 -41.55 30.86
CA LYS A 48 -39.29 -42.49 30.02
C LYS A 48 -40.71 -42.68 30.57
N PRO A 49 -41.74 -42.76 29.68
CA PRO A 49 -41.67 -42.75 28.22
C PRO A 49 -41.31 -41.34 27.71
N ILE A 50 -40.50 -41.31 26.63
CA ILE A 50 -40.01 -40.03 26.06
C ILE A 50 -41.13 -39.42 25.21
N GLU A 51 -41.61 -38.26 25.62
CA GLU A 51 -42.48 -37.44 24.80
C GLU A 51 -41.67 -36.72 23.71
N ALA A 52 -42.01 -36.97 22.44
CA ALA A 52 -41.27 -36.42 21.29
C ALA A 52 -41.17 -34.90 21.30
N ASP A 53 -42.22 -34.22 21.75
CA ASP A 53 -42.27 -32.76 21.78
C ASP A 53 -41.38 -32.15 22.88
N VAL A 54 -41.29 -32.83 24.03
CA VAL A 54 -40.38 -32.47 25.13
C VAL A 54 -38.92 -32.63 24.69
N LEU A 55 -38.58 -33.73 24.04
CA LEU A 55 -37.23 -33.96 23.53
C LEU A 55 -36.89 -32.90 22.48
N ARG A 56 -37.78 -32.61 21.53
CA ARG A 56 -37.59 -31.63 20.47
C ARG A 56 -37.39 -30.23 21.05
N SER A 57 -38.23 -29.83 22.00
CA SER A 57 -38.14 -28.51 22.65
C SER A 57 -36.79 -28.34 23.36
N LYS A 58 -36.34 -29.33 24.14
CA LYS A 58 -35.05 -29.29 24.83
C LYS A 58 -33.86 -29.29 23.85
N ALA A 59 -33.91 -30.08 22.78
CA ALA A 59 -32.87 -30.11 21.77
C ALA A 59 -32.75 -28.80 21.01
N ASN A 60 -33.87 -28.16 20.66
CA ASN A 60 -33.89 -26.88 19.96
C ASN A 60 -33.15 -25.78 20.75
N VAL A 61 -33.33 -25.71 22.07
CA VAL A 61 -32.61 -24.75 22.92
C VAL A 61 -31.10 -24.88 22.76
N PHE A 62 -30.58 -26.13 22.69
CA PHE A 62 -29.14 -26.35 22.51
C PHE A 62 -28.67 -26.03 21.10
N PHE A 63 -29.48 -26.30 20.08
CA PHE A 63 -29.18 -25.91 18.69
C PHE A 63 -29.14 -24.39 18.53
N ASP A 64 -30.09 -23.67 19.13
CA ASP A 64 -30.12 -22.21 19.10
C ASP A 64 -28.91 -21.59 19.83
N LEU A 65 -28.58 -22.10 21.02
CA LEU A 65 -27.39 -21.68 21.77
C LEU A 65 -26.10 -21.95 21.00
N TYR A 66 -26.00 -23.11 20.34
CA TYR A 66 -24.85 -23.44 19.51
C TYR A 66 -24.76 -22.52 18.30
N GLY A 67 -25.90 -22.25 17.64
CA GLY A 67 -25.98 -21.29 16.51
C GLY A 67 -25.54 -19.90 16.93
N GLN A 68 -26.08 -19.35 18.02
CA GLN A 68 -25.71 -18.06 18.58
C GLN A 68 -24.21 -17.98 18.92
N ARG A 69 -23.68 -19.03 19.57
CA ARG A 69 -22.25 -19.08 19.91
C ARG A 69 -21.37 -19.05 18.66
N ARG A 70 -21.71 -19.80 17.61
CA ARG A 70 -20.98 -19.76 16.33
C ARG A 70 -21.04 -18.38 15.70
N GLN A 71 -22.19 -17.72 15.72
CA GLN A 71 -22.35 -16.37 15.19
C GLN A 71 -21.51 -15.35 15.96
N ILE A 72 -21.49 -15.42 17.29
CA ILE A 72 -20.66 -14.55 18.14
C ILE A 72 -19.18 -14.74 17.84
N ILE A 73 -18.73 -15.99 17.67
CA ILE A 73 -17.32 -16.27 17.33
C ILE A 73 -16.97 -15.68 15.95
N ALA A 74 -17.82 -15.87 14.94
CA ALA A 74 -17.60 -15.32 13.61
C ALA A 74 -17.55 -13.77 13.61
N GLN A 75 -18.48 -13.13 14.32
CA GLN A 75 -18.49 -11.68 14.48
C GLN A 75 -17.26 -11.15 15.22
N ARG A 76 -16.82 -11.87 16.26
CA ARG A 76 -15.59 -11.52 17.00
C ARG A 76 -14.36 -11.57 16.08
N ASP A 77 -14.24 -12.62 15.27
CA ASP A 77 -13.10 -12.82 14.38
C ASP A 77 -13.10 -11.77 13.24
N GLU A 78 -14.27 -11.42 12.72
CA GLU A 78 -14.45 -10.33 11.77
C GLU A 78 -14.06 -8.97 12.38
N LEU A 79 -14.56 -8.64 13.57
CA LEU A 79 -14.22 -7.42 14.29
C LEU A 79 -12.71 -7.35 14.60
N ALA A 80 -12.08 -8.44 14.96
CA ALA A 80 -10.64 -8.49 15.19
C ALA A 80 -9.86 -8.18 13.91
N GLY A 81 -10.31 -8.69 12.75
CA GLY A 81 -9.75 -8.40 11.44
C GLY A 81 -9.87 -6.92 11.07
N LEU A 82 -11.08 -6.37 11.21
CA LEU A 82 -11.34 -4.94 10.94
C LEU A 82 -10.54 -4.02 11.87
N THR A 83 -10.44 -4.37 13.15
CA THR A 83 -9.67 -3.59 14.13
C THR A 83 -8.19 -3.55 13.75
N LYS A 84 -7.62 -4.69 13.33
CA LYS A 84 -6.23 -4.78 12.88
C LYS A 84 -6.00 -3.92 11.64
N ALA A 85 -6.88 -4.01 10.65
CA ALA A 85 -6.80 -3.21 9.42
C ALA A 85 -6.88 -1.70 9.71
N LEU A 86 -7.78 -1.29 10.60
CA LEU A 86 -7.92 0.10 11.01
C LEU A 86 -6.68 0.63 11.75
N GLN A 87 -6.09 -0.18 12.64
CA GLN A 87 -4.87 0.17 13.34
C GLN A 87 -3.68 0.34 12.38
N GLU A 88 -3.60 -0.52 11.36
CA GLU A 88 -2.57 -0.45 10.32
C GLU A 88 -2.71 0.84 9.49
N ALA A 89 -3.92 1.15 9.04
CA ALA A 89 -4.23 2.39 8.32
C ALA A 89 -3.93 3.65 9.16
N ASP A 90 -4.26 3.64 10.46
CA ASP A 90 -3.95 4.78 11.36
C ASP A 90 -2.44 4.95 11.58
N ARG A 91 -1.69 3.86 11.71
CA ARG A 91 -0.22 3.90 11.79
C ARG A 91 0.40 4.48 10.52
N GLN A 92 -0.07 4.06 9.34
CA GLN A 92 0.40 4.60 8.07
C GLN A 92 0.10 6.10 7.96
N LYS A 93 -1.13 6.52 8.32
CA LYS A 93 -1.50 7.94 8.36
C LYS A 93 -0.60 8.76 9.29
N ASN A 94 -0.33 8.25 10.50
CA ASN A 94 0.52 8.96 11.47
C ASN A 94 1.98 9.02 11.01
N ARG A 95 2.52 7.97 10.40
CA ARG A 95 3.86 7.97 9.79
C ARG A 95 3.93 9.02 8.67
N PHE A 96 2.91 9.08 7.81
CA PHE A 96 2.79 10.09 6.77
C PHE A 96 2.85 11.52 7.32
N LEU A 97 2.03 11.85 8.32
CA LEU A 97 2.00 13.18 8.91
C LEU A 97 3.36 13.57 9.51
N ALA A 98 4.07 12.61 10.10
CA ALA A 98 5.41 12.84 10.62
C ALA A 98 6.42 13.14 9.50
N VAL A 99 6.46 12.33 8.44
CA VAL A 99 7.35 12.54 7.29
C VAL A 99 7.01 13.85 6.59
N LEU A 100 5.73 14.12 6.31
CA LEU A 100 5.28 15.38 5.70
C LEU A 100 5.74 16.60 6.51
N GLY A 101 5.62 16.53 7.85
CA GLY A 101 6.08 17.59 8.72
C GLY A 101 7.58 17.85 8.61
N HIS A 102 8.40 16.82 8.44
CA HIS A 102 9.85 16.95 8.20
C HIS A 102 10.15 17.49 6.81
N GLU A 103 9.54 16.92 5.77
CA GLU A 103 9.76 17.30 4.36
C GLU A 103 9.31 18.74 4.04
N LEU A 104 8.32 19.25 4.74
CA LEU A 104 7.92 20.66 4.62
C LEU A 104 8.81 21.58 5.47
N ARG A 105 9.24 21.16 6.66
CA ARG A 105 10.05 22.00 7.54
C ARG A 105 11.40 22.33 6.93
N ASN A 106 12.07 21.35 6.30
CA ASN A 106 13.41 21.51 5.74
C ASN A 106 13.48 22.63 4.69
N PRO A 107 12.69 22.65 3.60
CA PRO A 107 12.73 23.73 2.63
C PRO A 107 12.24 25.06 3.19
N ILE A 108 11.29 25.08 4.14
CA ILE A 108 10.84 26.31 4.80
C ILE A 108 11.98 26.92 5.64
N MET A 109 12.74 26.11 6.36
CA MET A 109 13.91 26.59 7.09
C MET A 109 15.00 27.12 6.14
N ALA A 110 15.25 26.48 5.01
CA ALA A 110 16.18 26.93 3.98
C ALA A 110 15.73 28.28 3.37
N LEU A 111 14.42 28.45 3.13
CA LEU A 111 13.85 29.74 2.68
C LEU A 111 14.01 30.83 3.71
N SER A 112 13.68 30.56 4.98
CA SER A 112 13.78 31.55 6.08
C SER A 112 15.22 31.98 6.32
N GLY A 113 16.15 31.01 6.42
CA GLY A 113 17.58 31.31 6.58
C GLY A 113 18.17 32.04 5.37
N GLY A 114 17.72 31.70 4.15
CA GLY A 114 18.11 32.39 2.94
C GLY A 114 17.68 33.87 2.92
N LEU A 115 16.45 34.15 3.40
CA LEU A 115 15.94 35.54 3.54
C LEU A 115 16.79 36.36 4.51
N GLU A 116 17.08 35.83 5.70
CA GLU A 116 17.90 36.48 6.71
C GLU A 116 19.33 36.81 6.20
N LEU A 117 19.91 35.92 5.39
CA LEU A 117 21.22 36.13 4.78
C LEU A 117 21.18 37.17 3.66
N LEU A 118 20.10 37.24 2.88
CA LEU A 118 19.93 38.24 1.83
C LEU A 118 19.77 39.65 2.38
N GLU A 119 19.08 39.84 3.51
CA GLU A 119 18.94 41.14 4.20
C GLU A 119 20.30 41.75 4.59
N LYS A 120 21.29 40.89 4.83
CA LYS A 120 22.64 41.33 5.28
C LYS A 120 23.64 41.50 4.11
N ARG A 121 23.34 41.07 2.90
CA ARG A 121 24.33 40.99 1.79
C ARG A 121 23.76 41.24 0.38
N GLU A 122 23.07 42.35 0.18
CA GLU A 122 22.60 42.72 -1.16
C GLU A 122 23.76 42.93 -2.16
N GLY A 123 23.58 42.49 -3.40
CA GLY A 123 24.47 42.76 -4.52
C GLY A 123 25.68 41.84 -4.70
N THR A 124 25.88 40.84 -3.87
CA THR A 124 27.04 39.91 -3.94
C THR A 124 26.75 38.64 -4.75
N GLU A 125 27.79 37.94 -5.22
CA GLU A 125 27.68 36.61 -5.85
C GLU A 125 26.99 35.63 -4.91
N LEU A 126 27.33 35.68 -3.63
CA LEU A 126 26.68 34.89 -2.57
C LEU A 126 25.16 35.12 -2.52
N ALA A 127 24.70 36.34 -2.74
CA ALA A 127 23.26 36.63 -2.81
C ALA A 127 22.56 35.97 -4.01
N ARG A 128 23.27 35.74 -5.12
CA ARG A 128 22.74 34.98 -6.27
C ARG A 128 22.63 33.49 -5.96
N GLU A 129 23.62 32.89 -5.28
CA GLU A 129 23.61 31.50 -4.84
C GLU A 129 22.49 31.25 -3.83
N ILE A 130 22.32 32.14 -2.83
CA ILE A 130 21.23 32.07 -1.86
C ILE A 130 19.88 32.12 -2.56
N ARG A 131 19.66 33.07 -3.49
CA ARG A 131 18.41 33.15 -4.27
C ARG A 131 18.15 31.90 -5.10
N SER A 132 19.18 31.31 -5.68
CA SER A 132 19.08 30.06 -6.43
C SER A 132 18.65 28.89 -5.51
N GLY A 133 19.27 28.78 -4.33
CA GLY A 133 18.89 27.79 -3.31
C GLY A 133 17.45 27.96 -2.84
N MET A 134 17.03 29.18 -2.54
CA MET A 134 15.64 29.47 -2.16
C MET A 134 14.65 29.12 -3.27
N ARG A 135 14.98 29.39 -4.51
CA ARG A 135 14.14 29.02 -5.66
C ARG A 135 14.00 27.50 -5.82
N ARG A 136 15.09 26.75 -5.58
CA ARG A 136 15.03 25.27 -5.55
C ARG A 136 14.12 24.77 -4.41
N SER A 137 14.27 25.33 -3.21
CA SER A 137 13.42 24.98 -2.06
C SER A 137 11.94 25.30 -2.31
N LEU A 138 11.64 26.44 -2.92
CA LEU A 138 10.26 26.81 -3.27
C LEU A 138 9.66 25.83 -4.29
N LYS A 139 10.40 25.50 -5.36
CA LYS A 139 9.95 24.50 -6.34
C LYS A 139 9.70 23.14 -5.69
N HIS A 140 10.53 22.74 -4.74
CA HIS A 140 10.36 21.49 -4.01
C HIS A 140 9.06 21.49 -3.19
N VAL A 141 8.79 22.54 -2.40
CA VAL A 141 7.53 22.69 -1.64
C VAL A 141 6.31 22.66 -2.57
N THR A 142 6.36 23.41 -3.68
CA THR A 142 5.24 23.42 -4.64
C THR A 142 4.96 22.02 -5.16
N ARG A 143 5.98 21.28 -5.56
CA ARG A 143 5.83 19.89 -6.02
C ARG A 143 5.23 18.97 -4.94
N LEU A 144 5.70 19.07 -3.69
CA LEU A 144 5.16 18.27 -2.59
C LEU A 144 3.67 18.53 -2.37
N VAL A 145 3.27 19.81 -2.42
CA VAL A 145 1.85 20.19 -2.27
C VAL A 145 1.01 19.68 -3.45
N GLU A 146 1.51 19.79 -4.68
CA GLU A 146 0.84 19.29 -5.87
C GLU A 146 0.66 17.77 -5.83
N ASP A 147 1.71 17.02 -5.50
CA ASP A 147 1.67 15.56 -5.37
C ASP A 147 0.66 15.13 -4.29
N LEU A 148 0.61 15.86 -3.17
CA LEU A 148 -0.35 15.60 -2.09
C LEU A 148 -1.80 15.86 -2.51
N LEU A 149 -2.03 16.98 -3.23
CA LEU A 149 -3.36 17.32 -3.76
C LEU A 149 -3.81 16.32 -4.82
N ASP A 150 -2.90 15.84 -5.66
CA ASP A 150 -3.20 14.84 -6.67
C ASP A 150 -3.66 13.53 -6.01
N ILE A 151 -2.92 13.02 -5.00
CA ILE A 151 -3.35 11.82 -4.24
C ILE A 151 -4.71 12.03 -3.60
N ALA A 152 -4.92 13.15 -2.90
CA ALA A 152 -6.19 13.42 -2.26
C ALA A 152 -7.37 13.47 -3.25
N ARG A 153 -7.13 13.94 -4.49
CA ARG A 153 -8.13 13.94 -5.57
C ARG A 153 -8.38 12.56 -6.16
N ILE A 154 -7.33 11.74 -6.26
CA ILE A 154 -7.44 10.35 -6.74
C ILE A 154 -8.24 9.52 -5.74
N ASP A 155 -7.90 9.56 -4.45
CA ASP A 155 -8.61 8.82 -3.39
C ASP A 155 -10.11 9.17 -3.34
N GLN A 156 -10.46 10.42 -3.69
CA GLN A 156 -11.86 10.85 -3.78
C GLN A 156 -12.53 10.54 -5.13
N GLY A 157 -11.83 9.89 -6.06
CA GLY A 157 -12.32 9.65 -7.42
C GLY A 157 -12.59 10.94 -8.22
N LYS A 158 -11.95 12.07 -7.86
CA LYS A 158 -12.19 13.39 -8.43
C LYS A 158 -11.19 13.82 -9.48
N ILE A 159 -10.17 13.01 -9.78
CA ILE A 159 -9.29 13.28 -10.91
C ILE A 159 -10.04 13.01 -12.21
N SER A 160 -10.18 14.05 -13.02
CA SER A 160 -10.60 13.95 -14.42
C SER A 160 -9.39 14.14 -15.31
N LEU A 161 -9.08 13.14 -16.14
CA LEU A 161 -8.04 13.28 -17.17
C LEU A 161 -8.56 14.16 -18.33
N ARG A 162 -7.69 15.02 -18.82
CA ARG A 162 -7.92 15.74 -20.06
C ARG A 162 -7.24 14.98 -21.19
N LYS A 163 -7.83 13.83 -21.56
CA LYS A 163 -7.27 12.98 -22.61
C LYS A 163 -7.38 13.70 -23.96
N GLU A 164 -6.29 13.67 -24.70
CA GLU A 164 -6.21 14.13 -26.09
C GLU A 164 -5.29 13.20 -26.87
N ARG A 165 -5.39 13.23 -28.20
CA ARG A 165 -4.49 12.48 -29.06
C ARG A 165 -3.12 13.13 -29.02
N LEU A 166 -2.14 12.47 -28.43
CA LEU A 166 -0.77 12.98 -28.28
C LEU A 166 0.26 12.04 -28.91
N HIS A 167 1.39 12.60 -29.28
CA HIS A 167 2.57 11.89 -29.76
C HIS A 167 3.53 11.67 -28.59
N LEU A 168 3.76 10.40 -28.20
CA LEU A 168 4.51 10.07 -26.98
C LEU A 168 5.94 10.61 -27.01
N GLN A 169 6.61 10.56 -28.18
CA GLN A 169 7.98 11.06 -28.33
C GLN A 169 8.10 12.58 -28.13
N GLU A 170 7.08 13.37 -28.46
CA GLU A 170 7.05 14.81 -28.18
C GLU A 170 6.93 15.08 -26.68
N VAL A 171 6.02 14.36 -25.99
CA VAL A 171 5.87 14.48 -24.53
C VAL A 171 7.14 14.04 -23.82
N LEU A 172 7.79 12.98 -24.31
CA LEU A 172 9.09 12.54 -23.81
C LEU A 172 10.14 13.65 -23.94
N GLY A 173 10.22 14.32 -25.08
CA GLY A 173 11.13 15.44 -25.31
C GLY A 173 10.97 16.54 -24.25
N PHE A 174 9.74 16.98 -23.98
CA PHE A 174 9.44 17.97 -22.93
C PHE A 174 9.82 17.48 -21.53
N ALA A 175 9.53 16.22 -21.21
CA ALA A 175 9.92 15.64 -19.92
C ALA A 175 11.44 15.60 -19.75
N MET A 176 12.18 15.23 -20.79
CA MET A 176 13.65 15.17 -20.75
C MET A 176 14.29 16.55 -20.57
N GLU A 177 13.74 17.60 -21.17
CA GLU A 177 14.22 18.97 -20.91
C GLU A 177 14.06 19.38 -19.45
N ALA A 178 12.98 18.96 -18.80
CA ALA A 178 12.73 19.26 -17.39
C ALA A 178 13.70 18.54 -16.42
N VAL A 179 14.15 17.32 -16.76
CA VAL A 179 15.04 16.51 -15.91
C VAL A 179 16.52 16.70 -16.22
N ARG A 180 16.87 17.27 -17.39
CA ARG A 180 18.25 17.49 -17.81
C ARG A 180 19.14 18.18 -16.76
N PRO A 181 18.71 19.27 -16.10
CA PRO A 181 19.56 19.92 -15.08
C PRO A 181 19.91 19.00 -13.91
N ALA A 182 19.01 18.10 -13.50
CA ALA A 182 19.25 17.17 -12.41
C ALA A 182 20.22 16.05 -12.83
N LEU A 183 20.14 15.59 -14.09
CA LEU A 183 21.06 14.62 -14.66
C LEU A 183 22.49 15.19 -14.76
N GLU A 184 22.62 16.44 -15.20
CA GLU A 184 23.90 17.14 -15.32
C GLU A 184 24.52 17.39 -13.94
N GLU A 185 23.73 17.84 -12.94
CA GLU A 185 24.19 18.10 -11.58
C GLU A 185 24.71 16.81 -10.90
N ALA A 186 24.08 15.67 -11.21
CA ALA A 186 24.46 14.36 -10.70
C ALA A 186 25.51 13.62 -11.57
N GLU A 187 25.97 14.23 -12.66
CA GLU A 187 26.92 13.66 -13.62
C GLU A 187 26.47 12.30 -14.20
N HIS A 188 25.17 12.09 -14.34
CA HIS A 188 24.64 10.82 -14.86
C HIS A 188 24.69 10.73 -16.37
N ALA A 189 25.11 9.57 -16.88
CA ALA A 189 25.00 9.24 -18.29
C ALA A 189 23.56 8.83 -18.63
N LEU A 190 22.86 9.62 -19.45
CA LEU A 190 21.56 9.28 -19.98
C LEU A 190 21.69 8.65 -21.37
N HIS A 191 21.11 7.45 -21.53
CA HIS A 191 20.96 6.81 -22.83
C HIS A 191 19.48 6.76 -23.21
N LEU A 192 19.14 7.24 -24.42
CA LEU A 192 17.78 7.24 -24.95
C LEU A 192 17.70 6.26 -26.12
N ASP A 193 16.84 5.26 -25.99
CA ASP A 193 16.50 4.30 -27.04
C ASP A 193 15.01 4.45 -27.39
N VAL A 194 14.74 5.29 -28.38
CA VAL A 194 13.38 5.67 -28.76
C VAL A 194 13.11 5.18 -30.18
N THR A 195 12.05 4.37 -30.35
CA THR A 195 11.65 3.93 -31.69
C THR A 195 11.38 5.13 -32.60
N PRO A 196 11.84 5.09 -33.85
CA PRO A 196 11.54 6.13 -34.82
C PRO A 196 10.07 6.14 -35.26
N GLU A 197 9.35 5.03 -35.07
CA GLU A 197 7.93 4.95 -35.42
C GLU A 197 7.09 5.76 -34.42
N PRO A 198 6.18 6.65 -34.93
CA PRO A 198 5.35 7.48 -34.06
C PRO A 198 4.39 6.63 -33.22
N ILE A 199 4.38 6.86 -31.93
CA ILE A 199 3.47 6.22 -30.99
C ILE A 199 2.43 7.23 -30.55
N TRP A 200 1.17 6.96 -30.91
CA TRP A 200 0.04 7.80 -30.53
C TRP A 200 -0.69 7.23 -29.33
N LEU A 201 -1.06 8.09 -28.39
CA LEU A 201 -1.86 7.76 -27.21
C LEU A 201 -3.10 8.66 -27.17
N ASP A 202 -4.17 8.16 -26.56
CA ASP A 202 -5.27 8.98 -26.07
C ASP A 202 -5.09 9.18 -24.57
N ALA A 203 -4.37 10.25 -24.19
CA ALA A 203 -3.87 10.45 -22.84
C ALA A 203 -3.80 11.94 -22.46
N ASP A 204 -3.64 12.23 -21.18
CA ASP A 204 -3.40 13.57 -20.66
C ASP A 204 -1.90 13.89 -20.69
N PRO A 205 -1.46 14.87 -21.55
CA PRO A 205 -0.03 15.17 -21.73
C PRO A 205 0.69 15.57 -20.44
N ALA A 206 0.01 16.34 -19.58
CA ALA A 206 0.59 16.78 -18.32
C ALA A 206 0.81 15.58 -17.36
N ARG A 207 -0.12 14.64 -17.36
CA ARG A 207 -0.01 13.43 -16.52
C ARG A 207 1.02 12.44 -17.06
N ILE A 208 1.13 12.27 -18.38
CA ILE A 208 2.22 11.47 -18.98
C ILE A 208 3.58 12.08 -18.66
N THR A 209 3.72 13.40 -18.79
CA THR A 209 4.95 14.12 -18.38
C THR A 209 5.27 13.89 -16.90
N GLN A 210 4.27 13.92 -16.02
CA GLN A 210 4.41 13.68 -14.59
C GLN A 210 4.89 12.24 -14.30
N ILE A 211 4.35 11.23 -15.00
CA ILE A 211 4.79 9.84 -14.92
C ILE A 211 6.28 9.73 -15.25
N ILE A 212 6.69 10.27 -16.40
CA ILE A 212 8.08 10.23 -16.87
C ILE A 212 9.02 10.93 -15.87
N ASN A 213 8.65 12.15 -15.44
CA ASN A 213 9.44 12.93 -14.50
C ASN A 213 9.62 12.22 -13.15
N ASN A 214 8.59 11.54 -12.64
CA ASN A 214 8.69 10.79 -11.39
C ASN A 214 9.61 9.56 -11.54
N LEU A 215 9.50 8.81 -12.64
CA LEU A 215 10.34 7.64 -12.87
C LEU A 215 11.80 8.02 -13.09
N VAL A 216 12.08 8.98 -13.97
CA VAL A 216 13.45 9.43 -14.23
C VAL A 216 14.03 10.16 -13.02
N GLY A 217 13.22 10.96 -12.32
CA GLY A 217 13.62 11.61 -11.07
C GLY A 217 14.03 10.64 -9.98
N ASN A 218 13.30 9.51 -9.85
CA ASN A 218 13.70 8.42 -8.96
C ASN A 218 15.02 7.77 -9.41
N ALA A 219 15.19 7.48 -10.71
CA ALA A 219 16.44 6.96 -11.23
C ALA A 219 17.62 7.88 -10.91
N VAL A 220 17.50 9.21 -11.13
CA VAL A 220 18.52 10.20 -10.77
C VAL A 220 18.83 10.18 -9.27
N LYS A 221 17.79 10.11 -8.43
CA LYS A 221 17.93 10.16 -6.98
C LYS A 221 18.64 8.94 -6.39
N TYR A 222 18.30 7.74 -6.90
CA TYR A 222 18.77 6.47 -6.34
C TYR A 222 20.00 5.89 -7.05
N THR A 223 20.51 6.58 -8.05
CA THR A 223 21.75 6.22 -8.73
C THR A 223 22.91 7.03 -8.13
N PRO A 224 24.05 6.42 -7.76
CA PRO A 224 25.22 7.16 -7.32
C PRO A 224 25.75 8.11 -8.42
N PRO A 225 26.39 9.25 -8.06
CA PRO A 225 26.97 10.17 -9.03
C PRO A 225 27.86 9.48 -10.08
N GLY A 226 27.73 9.89 -11.34
CA GLY A 226 28.43 9.25 -12.47
C GLY A 226 27.79 7.95 -12.95
N GLY A 227 26.61 7.58 -12.41
CA GLY A 227 25.91 6.38 -12.84
C GLY A 227 25.20 6.52 -14.19
N ARG A 228 24.51 5.45 -14.61
CA ARG A 228 23.86 5.34 -15.90
C ARG A 228 22.34 5.18 -15.75
N ILE A 229 21.61 5.90 -16.56
CA ILE A 229 20.16 5.80 -16.70
C ILE A 229 19.82 5.56 -18.16
N ASP A 230 19.10 4.46 -18.43
CA ASP A 230 18.62 4.10 -19.76
C ASP A 230 17.10 4.32 -19.79
N LEU A 231 16.63 5.06 -20.78
CA LEU A 231 15.22 5.27 -21.05
C LEU A 231 14.88 4.73 -22.43
N SER A 232 14.01 3.75 -22.49
CA SER A 232 13.54 3.21 -23.77
C SER A 232 12.06 3.42 -23.95
N VAL A 233 11.69 3.73 -25.21
CA VAL A 233 10.30 3.88 -25.64
C VAL A 233 10.08 3.10 -26.91
N GLY A 234 9.16 2.15 -26.88
CA GLY A 234 8.83 1.28 -27.99
C GLY A 234 7.36 0.91 -28.03
N ARG A 235 7.00 0.03 -28.96
CA ARG A 235 5.67 -0.53 -29.08
C ARG A 235 5.71 -2.02 -28.80
N ASP A 236 4.79 -2.49 -27.97
CA ASP A 236 4.58 -3.91 -27.69
C ASP A 236 3.11 -4.26 -27.99
N GLY A 237 2.89 -4.79 -29.19
CA GLY A 237 1.55 -5.06 -29.70
C GLY A 237 0.67 -3.80 -29.80
N SER A 238 -0.41 -3.77 -29.05
CA SER A 238 -1.35 -2.63 -28.96
C SER A 238 -0.98 -1.60 -27.89
N SER A 239 0.17 -1.74 -27.23
CA SER A 239 0.60 -0.87 -26.14
C SER A 239 1.88 -0.12 -26.49
N ALA A 240 2.00 1.10 -25.99
CA ALA A 240 3.27 1.80 -25.85
C ALA A 240 3.99 1.24 -24.61
N LEU A 241 5.25 0.95 -24.74
CA LEU A 241 6.13 0.47 -23.69
C LEU A 241 7.16 1.55 -23.37
N LEU A 242 7.15 2.04 -22.14
CA LEU A 242 8.15 2.94 -21.59
C LEU A 242 8.92 2.21 -20.51
N GLN A 243 10.25 2.13 -20.64
CA GLN A 243 11.12 1.54 -19.61
C GLN A 243 12.14 2.57 -19.12
N VAL A 244 12.32 2.61 -17.81
CA VAL A 244 13.37 3.39 -17.15
C VAL A 244 14.23 2.40 -16.37
N THR A 245 15.50 2.33 -16.74
CA THR A 245 16.50 1.46 -16.10
C THR A 245 17.59 2.32 -15.50
N ASP A 246 17.95 2.04 -14.27
CA ASP A 246 19.09 2.64 -13.57
C ASP A 246 20.07 1.55 -13.11
N ASN A 247 21.35 1.92 -12.90
CA ASN A 247 22.35 1.09 -12.27
C ASN A 247 22.62 1.51 -10.82
N GLY A 248 21.58 1.96 -10.14
CA GLY A 248 21.63 2.48 -8.79
C GLY A 248 21.67 1.43 -7.69
N VAL A 249 21.24 1.82 -6.51
CA VAL A 249 21.31 0.96 -5.30
C VAL A 249 20.39 -0.26 -5.34
N GLY A 250 19.41 -0.28 -6.24
CA GLY A 250 18.41 -1.36 -6.33
C GLY A 250 17.48 -1.43 -5.13
N ILE A 251 16.55 -2.40 -5.15
CA ILE A 251 15.46 -2.55 -4.18
C ILE A 251 15.53 -3.96 -3.57
N PRO A 252 15.62 -4.09 -2.23
CA PRO A 252 15.58 -5.38 -1.55
C PRO A 252 14.28 -6.15 -1.86
N ALA A 253 14.38 -7.47 -2.03
CA ALA A 253 13.26 -8.32 -2.44
C ALA A 253 12.02 -8.18 -1.52
N GLU A 254 12.25 -8.03 -0.21
CA GLU A 254 11.21 -7.90 0.80
C GLU A 254 10.40 -6.59 0.66
N GLN A 255 10.97 -5.58 0.00
CA GLN A 255 10.35 -4.26 -0.17
C GLN A 255 9.73 -4.07 -1.55
N GLN A 256 10.07 -4.91 -2.55
CA GLN A 256 9.62 -4.75 -3.94
C GLN A 256 8.10 -4.78 -4.10
N SER A 257 7.38 -5.56 -3.29
CA SER A 257 5.91 -5.62 -3.34
C SER A 257 5.22 -4.34 -2.86
N ARG A 258 5.92 -3.52 -2.06
CA ARG A 258 5.36 -2.36 -1.36
C ARG A 258 5.77 -1.02 -1.95
N ILE A 259 6.69 -0.97 -2.90
CA ILE A 259 7.22 0.29 -3.48
C ILE A 259 6.16 1.18 -4.14
N PHE A 260 5.01 0.60 -4.50
CA PHE A 260 3.87 1.33 -5.05
C PHE A 260 2.81 1.68 -3.99
N GLU A 261 3.04 1.34 -2.72
CA GLU A 261 2.18 1.77 -1.62
C GLU A 261 2.49 3.24 -1.27
N ILE A 262 1.45 3.97 -0.92
CA ILE A 262 1.57 5.38 -0.54
C ILE A 262 2.39 5.47 0.75
N PHE A 263 3.39 6.37 0.79
CA PHE A 263 4.28 6.63 1.94
C PHE A 263 5.32 5.55 2.24
N GLU A 264 5.52 4.60 1.33
CA GLU A 264 6.61 3.65 1.46
C GLU A 264 7.93 4.26 0.98
N GLN A 265 8.95 4.08 1.80
CA GLN A 265 10.34 4.46 1.53
C GLN A 265 11.24 3.27 1.76
N ILE A 266 12.24 3.08 0.90
CA ILE A 266 13.23 2.02 1.04
C ILE A 266 14.17 2.39 2.18
N GLU A 267 14.15 1.65 3.29
CA GLU A 267 15.09 1.80 4.39
C GLU A 267 16.41 1.07 4.04
N GLY A 268 17.56 1.75 4.07
CA GLY A 268 18.84 1.05 4.06
C GLY A 268 19.93 1.50 3.08
N GLY A 269 19.78 2.58 2.35
CA GLY A 269 20.88 3.13 1.53
C GLY A 269 21.75 4.10 2.33
N ALA A 270 23.06 3.83 2.49
CA ALA A 270 24.01 4.66 3.23
C ALA A 270 24.17 6.11 2.72
N ARG A 271 23.42 6.52 1.68
CA ARG A 271 23.34 7.86 1.09
C ARG A 271 21.96 8.20 0.52
N ALA A 272 20.93 7.40 0.78
CA ALA A 272 19.58 7.84 0.46
C ALA A 272 19.26 9.03 1.37
N THR A 273 19.48 10.22 0.86
CA THR A 273 18.86 11.41 1.43
C THR A 273 17.39 11.07 1.61
N GLN A 274 16.88 11.20 2.83
CA GLN A 274 15.48 10.97 3.21
C GLN A 274 14.54 11.99 2.50
N ASP A 275 14.92 12.45 1.31
CA ASP A 275 14.19 13.46 0.55
C ASP A 275 13.06 12.81 -0.24
N GLY A 276 11.85 13.03 0.19
CA GLY A 276 10.63 12.70 -0.53
C GLY A 276 9.60 12.00 0.35
N LEU A 277 8.33 12.15 0.00
CA LEU A 277 7.19 11.64 0.77
C LEU A 277 6.87 10.14 0.55
N GLY A 278 7.60 9.43 -0.34
CA GLY A 278 7.22 8.07 -0.75
C GLY A 278 5.91 8.03 -1.56
N ILE A 279 5.61 9.12 -2.25
CA ILE A 279 4.37 9.34 -2.98
C ILE A 279 4.55 9.07 -4.48
N GLY A 280 5.74 9.34 -5.02
CA GLY A 280 5.98 9.40 -6.46
C GLY A 280 5.60 8.13 -7.24
N LEU A 281 6.00 6.94 -6.76
CA LEU A 281 5.66 5.67 -7.43
C LEU A 281 4.19 5.30 -7.27
N ALA A 282 3.58 5.59 -6.12
CA ALA A 282 2.15 5.39 -5.90
C ALA A 282 1.33 6.27 -6.84
N LEU A 283 1.71 7.54 -6.99
CA LEU A 283 1.09 8.47 -7.93
C LEU A 283 1.26 8.00 -9.39
N VAL A 284 2.46 7.54 -9.77
CA VAL A 284 2.69 6.97 -11.11
C VAL A 284 1.75 5.80 -11.37
N ARG A 285 1.64 4.86 -10.44
CA ARG A 285 0.73 3.71 -10.57
C ARG A 285 -0.71 4.16 -10.79
N GLN A 286 -1.21 5.06 -9.98
CA GLN A 286 -2.58 5.56 -10.08
C GLN A 286 -2.83 6.32 -11.39
N LEU A 287 -1.88 7.17 -11.83
CA LEU A 287 -1.99 7.88 -13.10
C LEU A 287 -1.97 6.91 -14.30
N VAL A 288 -1.13 5.89 -14.26
CA VAL A 288 -1.06 4.85 -15.29
C VAL A 288 -2.36 4.04 -15.33
N GLU A 289 -2.90 3.64 -14.18
CA GLU A 289 -4.19 2.93 -14.07
C GLU A 289 -5.36 3.79 -14.61
N LEU A 290 -5.37 5.09 -14.35
CA LEU A 290 -6.37 6.03 -14.91
C LEU A 290 -6.28 6.17 -16.45
N HIS A 291 -5.14 5.83 -17.04
CA HIS A 291 -4.94 5.74 -18.48
C HIS A 291 -5.13 4.32 -19.04
N ASP A 292 -5.78 3.44 -18.27
CA ASP A 292 -6.03 2.04 -18.64
C ASP A 292 -4.71 1.25 -18.90
N GLY A 293 -3.62 1.68 -18.29
CA GLY A 293 -2.29 1.10 -18.41
C GLY A 293 -1.88 0.27 -17.18
N SER A 294 -0.63 -0.16 -17.20
CA SER A 294 0.00 -0.88 -16.08
C SER A 294 1.45 -0.45 -15.87
N ILE A 295 1.91 -0.51 -14.62
CA ILE A 295 3.30 -0.32 -14.23
C ILE A 295 3.78 -1.51 -13.41
N VAL A 296 5.00 -1.95 -13.67
CA VAL A 296 5.66 -3.02 -12.92
C VAL A 296 7.14 -2.68 -12.64
N LEU A 297 7.67 -3.24 -11.57
CA LEU A 297 9.11 -3.37 -11.38
C LEU A 297 9.55 -4.63 -12.12
N ALA A 298 10.09 -4.46 -13.33
CA ALA A 298 10.46 -5.57 -14.19
C ALA A 298 11.71 -6.30 -13.67
N ARG A 299 12.66 -5.55 -13.09
CA ARG A 299 13.89 -6.09 -12.49
C ARG A 299 14.39 -5.14 -11.41
N SER A 300 14.86 -5.70 -10.30
CA SER A 300 15.71 -4.98 -9.34
C SER A 300 16.48 -5.96 -8.46
N ALA A 301 17.73 -5.59 -8.15
CA ALA A 301 18.54 -6.28 -7.15
C ALA A 301 19.46 -5.27 -6.45
N VAL A 302 19.76 -5.51 -5.19
CA VAL A 302 20.61 -4.62 -4.39
C VAL A 302 21.99 -4.48 -5.05
N GLY A 303 22.37 -3.25 -5.38
CA GLY A 303 23.64 -2.93 -6.04
C GLY A 303 23.65 -3.14 -7.57
N GLU A 304 22.55 -3.61 -8.17
CA GLU A 304 22.42 -3.80 -9.62
C GLU A 304 21.49 -2.80 -10.29
N GLY A 305 20.80 -1.94 -9.48
CA GLY A 305 19.83 -0.99 -9.97
C GLY A 305 18.43 -1.55 -10.13
N SER A 306 17.58 -0.81 -10.84
CA SER A 306 16.16 -1.14 -11.03
C SER A 306 15.71 -0.87 -12.45
N THR A 307 14.69 -1.61 -12.91
CA THR A 307 14.00 -1.37 -14.18
C THR A 307 12.51 -1.27 -13.91
N PHE A 308 11.94 -0.11 -14.19
CA PHE A 308 10.50 0.14 -14.17
C PHE A 308 9.95 0.10 -15.60
N GLU A 309 8.82 -0.56 -15.77
CA GLU A 309 8.14 -0.72 -17.04
C GLU A 309 6.71 -0.20 -16.96
N VAL A 310 6.35 0.73 -17.83
CA VAL A 310 5.00 1.29 -17.98
C VAL A 310 4.44 0.89 -19.34
N ARG A 311 3.23 0.34 -19.34
CA ARG A 311 2.45 0.03 -20.54
C ARG A 311 1.22 0.91 -20.60
N LEU A 312 1.01 1.57 -21.73
CA LEU A 312 -0.15 2.42 -21.99
C LEU A 312 -0.82 1.98 -23.30
N PRO A 313 -2.16 1.98 -23.39
CA PRO A 313 -2.86 1.68 -24.64
C PRO A 313 -2.42 2.62 -25.76
N ALA A 314 -1.88 2.09 -26.85
CA ALA A 314 -1.51 2.87 -28.03
C ALA A 314 -2.71 2.93 -29.00
N THR A 315 -2.95 4.12 -29.53
CA THR A 315 -3.90 4.33 -30.62
C THR A 315 -3.16 4.20 -31.96
N GLY A 316 -3.80 3.55 -32.91
CA GLY A 316 -3.22 3.28 -34.24
C GLY A 316 -2.95 4.53 -35.06
#